data_a2b007992be0fe9cbdb6161b3a9e6199
#
_entry.id   a2b007992be0fe9cbdb6161b3a9e6199
#
_cell.length_a   1.000
_cell.length_b   1.000
_cell.length_c   1.000
_cell.angle_alpha   90.00
_cell.angle_beta   90.00
_cell.angle_gamma   90.00
#
_symmetry.space_group_name_H-M   'P 1'
#
loop_
_entity.id
_entity.type
_entity.pdbx_description
1 polymer ?
#
loop_
_entity_poly.entity_id
_entity_poly.type
_entity_poly.pdbx_seq_one_letter_code
_entity_poly.pdbx_strand_id
1 'polypeptide(L)'
;DSTASADVNTEGLDFVDSDTRVDLLENKVVLCVPEGNDKGIDSFDDLAEHLKAQDILFCMGNSDVPVGQYTQKIFAYYGLDEAALAGVITYGSNVKEVTTQISEASVDAGVVYCTDAYSAGLTPVDEATKEMCGQVIYPAAVLKNAPNADAAKAFLAYLQSTEAANVFAKVGFTAV
;
A
#
# COMPACT_ATOMS: atom_id res chain seq x y z
N ASP A 1 3.06 10.04 -1.06
CA ASP A 1 2.32 11.19 -0.57
C ASP A 1 0.87 10.99 -0.99
N SER A 2 -0.01 10.65 -0.05
CA SER A 2 -1.41 10.61 -0.43
C SER A 2 -1.80 12.03 -0.85
N THR A 3 -2.22 12.17 -2.05
CA THR A 3 -2.60 13.41 -2.71
C THR A 3 -3.65 14.20 -1.94
N ALA A 4 -4.42 13.55 -1.06
CA ALA A 4 -5.51 14.18 -0.32
C ALA A 4 -5.10 15.40 0.53
N SER A 5 -3.94 15.40 1.19
CA SER A 5 -3.51 16.57 1.98
C SER A 5 -2.83 17.64 1.13
N ALA A 6 -2.24 17.27 0.00
CA ALA A 6 -1.70 18.20 -0.98
C ALA A 6 -2.83 18.86 -1.77
N ASP A 7 -3.85 18.11 -2.16
CA ASP A 7 -4.99 18.58 -2.95
C ASP A 7 -5.83 19.59 -2.18
N VAL A 8 -6.06 19.39 -0.88
CA VAL A 8 -6.80 20.34 -0.01
C VAL A 8 -6.16 21.73 0.01
N ASN A 9 -4.83 21.82 -0.12
CA ASN A 9 -4.15 23.11 -0.20
C ASN A 9 -3.90 23.60 -1.64
N THR A 10 -3.83 22.68 -2.63
CA THR A 10 -3.56 23.02 -4.04
C THR A 10 -4.79 23.60 -4.75
N GLU A 11 -5.99 23.20 -4.36
CA GLU A 11 -7.24 23.73 -4.90
C GLU A 11 -7.67 25.09 -4.28
N GLY A 12 -6.78 25.75 -3.53
CA GLY A 12 -7.06 27.03 -2.90
C GLY A 12 -7.93 26.96 -1.65
N LEU A 13 -8.17 25.78 -1.12
CA LEU A 13 -8.96 25.56 0.09
C LEU A 13 -8.18 25.91 1.37
N ASP A 14 -6.85 25.76 1.35
CA ASP A 14 -5.89 26.17 2.41
C ASP A 14 -6.33 25.83 3.85
N PHE A 15 -6.93 24.66 4.06
CA PHE A 15 -7.45 24.25 5.36
C PHE A 15 -6.41 23.62 6.28
N VAL A 16 -5.29 23.14 5.76
CA VAL A 16 -4.25 22.46 6.53
C VAL A 16 -3.30 23.48 7.16
N ASP A 17 -3.10 23.40 8.48
CA ASP A 17 -2.03 24.09 9.18
C ASP A 17 -0.70 23.36 8.89
N SER A 18 0.02 23.85 7.88
CA SER A 18 1.25 23.23 7.37
C SER A 18 2.36 23.14 8.42
N ASP A 19 2.36 24.03 9.42
CA ASP A 19 3.35 24.02 10.50
C ASP A 19 3.16 22.80 11.45
N THR A 20 1.99 22.19 11.41
CA THR A 20 1.66 21.02 12.21
C THR A 20 1.81 19.70 11.44
N ARG A 21 2.08 19.75 10.13
CA ARG A 21 2.18 18.55 9.29
C ARG A 21 3.36 17.69 9.70
N VAL A 22 3.10 16.42 9.93
CA VAL A 22 4.11 15.39 10.19
C VAL A 22 3.88 14.19 9.28
N ASP A 23 4.95 13.53 8.85
CA ASP A 23 4.86 12.20 8.30
C ASP A 23 4.73 11.25 9.49
N LEU A 24 3.55 10.67 9.66
CA LEU A 24 3.18 9.93 10.87
C LEU A 24 3.47 8.44 10.75
N LEU A 25 3.04 7.85 9.64
CA LEU A 25 3.12 6.41 9.42
C LEU A 25 3.60 6.12 8.00
N GLU A 26 4.25 4.99 7.85
CA GLU A 26 4.54 4.34 6.58
C GLU A 26 3.77 3.02 6.49
N ASN A 27 3.09 2.78 5.37
CA ASN A 27 2.59 1.47 5.00
C ASN A 27 3.57 0.80 4.04
N LYS A 28 3.49 -0.51 3.91
CA LYS A 28 4.34 -1.27 3.00
C LYS A 28 3.50 -1.88 1.88
N VAL A 29 4.06 -1.91 0.69
CA VAL A 29 3.51 -2.68 -0.44
C VAL A 29 4.11 -4.07 -0.35
N VAL A 30 3.28 -5.08 -0.32
CA VAL A 30 3.69 -6.47 -0.06
C VAL A 30 3.16 -7.41 -1.12
N LEU A 31 3.93 -8.45 -1.36
CA LEU A 31 3.56 -9.59 -2.18
C LEU A 31 2.89 -10.64 -1.29
N CYS A 32 1.71 -11.07 -1.68
CA CYS A 32 0.99 -12.16 -1.03
C CYS A 32 0.69 -13.27 -2.02
N VAL A 33 0.66 -14.49 -1.51
CA VAL A 33 0.31 -15.70 -2.24
C VAL A 33 -0.78 -16.45 -1.48
N PRO A 34 -1.57 -17.33 -2.13
CA PRO A 34 -2.50 -18.22 -1.45
C PRO A 34 -1.81 -19.15 -0.46
N GLU A 35 -2.58 -19.68 0.49
CA GLU A 35 -2.11 -20.75 1.35
C GLU A 35 -1.59 -21.95 0.51
N GLY A 36 -0.44 -22.46 0.87
CA GLY A 36 0.23 -23.56 0.14
C GLY A 36 1.31 -23.08 -0.83
N ASN A 37 1.17 -21.86 -1.41
CA ASN A 37 2.15 -21.30 -2.36
C ASN A 37 2.64 -22.33 -3.41
N ASP A 38 1.71 -22.93 -4.12
CA ASP A 38 1.98 -24.06 -5.04
C ASP A 38 2.96 -23.72 -6.18
N LYS A 39 3.15 -22.42 -6.45
CA LYS A 39 4.10 -21.92 -7.46
C LYS A 39 5.49 -21.63 -6.90
N GLY A 40 5.65 -21.61 -5.57
CA GLY A 40 6.94 -21.33 -4.93
C GLY A 40 7.40 -19.88 -5.13
N ILE A 41 6.48 -18.92 -5.10
CA ILE A 41 6.76 -17.49 -5.26
C ILE A 41 7.10 -16.92 -3.88
N ASP A 42 8.38 -16.72 -3.58
CA ASP A 42 8.84 -16.28 -2.27
C ASP A 42 9.39 -14.84 -2.27
N SER A 43 9.50 -14.23 -3.46
CA SER A 43 10.05 -12.87 -3.63
C SER A 43 9.44 -12.15 -4.83
N PHE A 44 9.64 -10.83 -4.89
CA PHE A 44 9.33 -10.05 -6.09
C PHE A 44 10.19 -10.43 -7.30
N ASP A 45 11.41 -10.95 -7.07
CA ASP A 45 12.26 -11.48 -8.13
C ASP A 45 11.62 -12.72 -8.76
N ASP A 46 11.15 -13.68 -7.94
CA ASP A 46 10.44 -14.88 -8.42
C ASP A 46 9.14 -14.48 -9.14
N LEU A 47 8.37 -13.56 -8.57
CA LEU A 47 7.16 -13.03 -9.22
C LEU A 47 7.47 -12.50 -10.62
N ALA A 48 8.55 -11.70 -10.76
CA ALA A 48 8.93 -11.12 -12.04
C ALA A 48 9.31 -12.20 -13.08
N GLU A 49 9.96 -13.27 -12.65
CA GLU A 49 10.31 -14.41 -13.50
C GLU A 49 9.07 -15.19 -13.98
N HIS A 50 8.15 -15.48 -13.07
CA HIS A 50 6.88 -16.12 -13.38
C HIS A 50 5.99 -15.27 -14.31
N LEU A 51 5.93 -13.95 -14.09
CA LEU A 51 5.19 -13.05 -14.98
C LEU A 51 5.79 -13.02 -16.38
N LYS A 52 7.13 -13.00 -16.51
CA LYS A 52 7.81 -13.09 -17.84
C LYS A 52 7.51 -14.41 -18.53
N ALA A 53 7.44 -15.51 -17.76
CA ALA A 53 7.08 -16.83 -18.27
C ALA A 53 5.59 -16.97 -18.58
N GLN A 54 4.75 -16.09 -18.02
CA GLN A 54 3.27 -16.13 -18.10
C GLN A 54 2.68 -17.48 -17.64
N ASP A 55 3.24 -18.07 -16.60
CA ASP A 55 2.84 -19.38 -16.07
C ASP A 55 2.09 -19.32 -14.74
N ILE A 56 1.70 -18.10 -14.32
CA ILE A 56 0.89 -17.81 -13.13
C ILE A 56 -0.30 -16.90 -13.49
N LEU A 57 -1.30 -16.88 -12.61
CA LEU A 57 -2.33 -15.85 -12.56
C LEU A 57 -2.00 -14.84 -11.46
N PHE A 58 -2.04 -13.57 -11.80
CA PHE A 58 -1.68 -12.48 -10.89
C PHE A 58 -2.83 -11.48 -10.74
N CYS A 59 -3.06 -10.98 -9.53
CA CYS A 59 -4.05 -9.93 -9.26
C CYS A 59 -3.39 -8.66 -8.72
N MET A 60 -3.81 -7.52 -9.23
CA MET A 60 -3.42 -6.19 -8.75
C MET A 60 -4.60 -5.22 -8.74
N GLY A 61 -4.49 -4.11 -8.01
CA GLY A 61 -5.43 -3.01 -8.17
C GLY A 61 -5.34 -2.43 -9.59
N ASN A 62 -6.46 -1.95 -10.13
CA ASN A 62 -6.44 -1.21 -11.39
C ASN A 62 -5.75 0.17 -11.23
N SER A 63 -5.56 0.93 -12.30
CA SER A 63 -4.86 2.22 -12.30
C SER A 63 -5.49 3.29 -11.41
N ASP A 64 -6.78 3.17 -11.07
CA ASP A 64 -7.50 4.11 -10.19
C ASP A 64 -7.33 3.75 -8.71
N VAL A 65 -6.82 2.56 -8.42
CA VAL A 65 -6.54 2.09 -7.07
C VAL A 65 -5.08 2.43 -6.70
N PRO A 66 -4.81 3.15 -5.59
CA PRO A 66 -3.44 3.55 -5.25
C PRO A 66 -2.42 2.41 -5.20
N VAL A 67 -2.78 1.23 -4.65
CA VAL A 67 -1.87 0.06 -4.66
C VAL A 67 -1.58 -0.45 -6.07
N GLY A 68 -2.50 -0.28 -7.02
CA GLY A 68 -2.27 -0.60 -8.43
C GLY A 68 -1.18 0.28 -9.04
N GLN A 69 -1.17 1.58 -8.70
CA GLN A 69 -0.12 2.51 -9.16
C GLN A 69 1.26 2.15 -8.58
N TYR A 70 1.33 1.66 -7.34
CA TYR A 70 2.58 1.13 -6.77
C TYR A 70 3.01 -0.15 -7.47
N THR A 71 2.07 -1.04 -7.81
CA THR A 71 2.36 -2.27 -8.57
C THR A 71 2.91 -1.93 -9.96
N GLN A 72 2.36 -0.92 -10.64
CA GLN A 72 2.89 -0.44 -11.92
C GLN A 72 4.33 0.07 -11.82
N LYS A 73 4.71 0.72 -10.70
CA LYS A 73 6.10 1.10 -10.45
C LYS A 73 7.00 -0.12 -10.26
N ILE A 74 6.53 -1.15 -9.56
CA ILE A 74 7.25 -2.43 -9.41
C ILE A 74 7.44 -3.06 -10.80
N PHE A 75 6.42 -3.08 -11.65
CA PHE A 75 6.54 -3.57 -13.01
C PHE A 75 7.60 -2.80 -13.81
N ALA A 76 7.60 -1.46 -13.71
CA ALA A 76 8.61 -0.63 -14.36
C ALA A 76 10.03 -0.93 -13.84
N TYR A 77 10.19 -1.17 -12.52
CA TYR A 77 11.48 -1.56 -11.93
C TYR A 77 12.02 -2.87 -12.53
N TYR A 78 11.16 -3.88 -12.74
CA TYR A 78 11.54 -5.18 -13.33
C TYR A 78 11.50 -5.19 -14.86
N GLY A 79 11.17 -4.07 -15.51
CA GLY A 79 11.04 -3.99 -16.96
C GLY A 79 9.89 -4.84 -17.52
N LEU A 80 8.83 -5.03 -16.75
CA LEU A 80 7.63 -5.76 -17.16
C LEU A 80 6.68 -4.83 -17.92
N ASP A 81 6.15 -5.31 -19.04
CA ASP A 81 5.10 -4.62 -19.81
C ASP A 81 3.74 -5.16 -19.42
N GLU A 82 2.97 -4.36 -18.68
CA GLU A 82 1.62 -4.71 -18.21
C GLU A 82 0.69 -5.11 -19.36
N ALA A 83 0.79 -4.44 -20.50
CA ALA A 83 -0.03 -4.75 -21.66
C ALA A 83 0.28 -6.14 -22.25
N ALA A 84 1.55 -6.53 -22.23
CA ALA A 84 1.97 -7.86 -22.67
C ALA A 84 1.51 -8.97 -21.70
N LEU A 85 1.23 -8.62 -20.46
CA LEU A 85 0.80 -9.52 -19.39
C LEU A 85 -0.74 -9.60 -19.22
N ALA A 86 -1.52 -8.93 -20.06
CA ALA A 86 -2.98 -8.85 -19.96
C ALA A 86 -3.68 -10.21 -19.92
N GLY A 87 -3.05 -11.27 -20.44
CA GLY A 87 -3.60 -12.63 -20.41
C GLY A 87 -3.48 -13.34 -19.06
N VAL A 88 -2.65 -12.84 -18.17
CA VAL A 88 -2.35 -13.46 -16.86
C VAL A 88 -2.64 -12.52 -15.68
N ILE A 89 -3.01 -11.27 -15.93
CA ILE A 89 -3.35 -10.29 -14.90
C ILE A 89 -4.87 -10.15 -14.77
N THR A 90 -5.35 -10.16 -13.54
CA THR A 90 -6.70 -9.73 -13.16
C THR A 90 -6.62 -8.44 -12.35
N TYR A 91 -7.67 -7.64 -12.42
CA TYR A 91 -7.70 -6.33 -11.77
C TYR A 91 -8.83 -6.25 -10.73
N GLY A 92 -8.47 -5.81 -9.52
CA GLY A 92 -9.45 -5.40 -8.51
C GLY A 92 -9.79 -3.92 -8.65
N SER A 93 -11.05 -3.57 -8.49
CA SER A 93 -11.51 -2.17 -8.41
C SER A 93 -11.20 -1.53 -7.04
N ASN A 94 -10.78 -2.32 -6.10
CA ASN A 94 -10.31 -1.94 -4.75
C ASN A 94 -9.40 -3.04 -4.17
N VAL A 95 -8.66 -2.69 -3.11
CA VAL A 95 -7.72 -3.62 -2.47
C VAL A 95 -8.41 -4.88 -1.93
N LYS A 96 -9.66 -4.76 -1.44
CA LYS A 96 -10.39 -5.91 -0.89
C LYS A 96 -10.67 -6.98 -1.95
N GLU A 97 -10.94 -6.59 -3.18
CA GLU A 97 -11.09 -7.56 -4.27
C GLU A 97 -9.79 -8.31 -4.55
N VAL A 98 -8.64 -7.62 -4.47
CA VAL A 98 -7.33 -8.25 -4.63
C VAL A 98 -7.08 -9.26 -3.50
N THR A 99 -7.26 -8.87 -2.23
CA THR A 99 -7.08 -9.78 -1.09
C THR A 99 -8.03 -10.97 -1.16
N THR A 100 -9.26 -10.78 -1.63
CA THR A 100 -10.24 -11.86 -1.79
C THR A 100 -9.76 -12.89 -2.82
N GLN A 101 -9.30 -12.44 -4.00
CA GLN A 101 -8.80 -13.36 -5.03
C GLN A 101 -7.61 -14.18 -4.55
N ILE A 102 -6.71 -13.58 -3.76
CA ILE A 102 -5.57 -14.30 -3.16
C ILE A 102 -6.09 -15.32 -2.13
N SER A 103 -6.95 -14.89 -1.20
CA SER A 103 -7.48 -15.76 -0.13
C SER A 103 -8.27 -16.95 -0.66
N GLU A 104 -8.96 -16.78 -1.80
CA GLU A 104 -9.74 -17.85 -2.47
C GLU A 104 -8.90 -18.70 -3.43
N ALA A 105 -7.59 -18.46 -3.52
CA ALA A 105 -6.69 -19.09 -4.47
C ALA A 105 -7.18 -19.03 -5.94
N SER A 106 -7.89 -17.94 -6.29
CA SER A 106 -8.31 -17.66 -7.66
C SER A 106 -7.16 -17.15 -8.53
N VAL A 107 -6.07 -16.74 -7.89
CA VAL A 107 -4.80 -16.31 -8.49
C VAL A 107 -3.64 -16.89 -7.69
N ASP A 108 -2.47 -16.96 -8.31
CA ASP A 108 -1.25 -17.49 -7.69
C ASP A 108 -0.49 -16.46 -6.86
N ALA A 109 -0.68 -15.18 -7.14
CA ALA A 109 -0.06 -14.08 -6.39
C ALA A 109 -0.84 -12.77 -6.55
N GLY A 110 -0.61 -11.83 -5.63
CA GLY A 110 -1.13 -10.47 -5.74
C GLY A 110 -0.35 -9.49 -4.88
N VAL A 111 -0.48 -8.20 -5.22
CA VAL A 111 0.18 -7.10 -4.52
C VAL A 111 -0.87 -6.26 -3.80
N VAL A 112 -0.66 -6.05 -2.51
CA VAL A 112 -1.56 -5.31 -1.61
C VAL A 112 -0.74 -4.47 -0.62
N TYR A 113 -1.40 -3.72 0.25
CA TYR A 113 -0.72 -3.11 1.40
C TYR A 113 -0.59 -4.10 2.57
N CYS A 114 0.45 -3.95 3.39
CA CYS A 114 0.66 -4.77 4.58
C CYS A 114 -0.55 -4.74 5.52
N THR A 115 -1.19 -3.58 5.70
CA THR A 115 -2.41 -3.44 6.51
C THR A 115 -3.60 -4.21 5.97
N ASP A 116 -3.73 -4.30 4.64
CA ASP A 116 -4.81 -5.06 4.00
C ASP A 116 -4.53 -6.56 4.06
N ALA A 117 -3.28 -6.97 3.88
CA ALA A 117 -2.85 -8.36 4.10
C ALA A 117 -3.17 -8.81 5.52
N TYR A 118 -2.77 -8.00 6.52
CA TYR A 118 -3.09 -8.27 7.94
C TYR A 118 -4.60 -8.41 8.17
N SER A 119 -5.40 -7.48 7.64
CA SER A 119 -6.86 -7.49 7.82
C SER A 119 -7.54 -8.69 7.14
N ALA A 120 -6.96 -9.19 6.06
CA ALA A 120 -7.44 -10.36 5.34
C ALA A 120 -6.88 -11.70 5.88
N GLY A 121 -5.98 -11.66 6.86
CA GLY A 121 -5.32 -12.85 7.40
C GLY A 121 -4.30 -13.47 6.43
N LEU A 122 -3.83 -12.71 5.45
CA LEU A 122 -2.78 -13.13 4.53
C LEU A 122 -1.40 -12.90 5.16
N THR A 123 -0.47 -13.80 4.89
CA THR A 123 0.93 -13.64 5.27
C THR A 123 1.73 -13.18 4.05
N PRO A 124 2.32 -11.96 4.08
CA PRO A 124 3.21 -11.55 3.02
C PRO A 124 4.42 -12.48 2.87
N VAL A 125 4.83 -12.73 1.64
CA VAL A 125 6.06 -13.47 1.34
C VAL A 125 7.23 -12.55 1.06
N ASP A 126 6.97 -11.31 0.59
CA ASP A 126 8.01 -10.31 0.37
C ASP A 126 7.45 -8.88 0.51
N GLU A 127 8.34 -7.92 0.71
CA GLU A 127 8.06 -6.49 0.87
C GLU A 127 8.80 -5.68 -0.20
N ALA A 128 8.06 -4.84 -0.95
CA ALA A 128 8.64 -3.98 -1.95
C ALA A 128 9.57 -2.94 -1.33
N THR A 129 10.76 -2.79 -1.89
CA THR A 129 11.72 -1.79 -1.45
C THR A 129 11.33 -0.38 -1.93
N LYS A 130 11.95 0.62 -1.32
CA LYS A 130 11.78 2.03 -1.74
C LYS A 130 12.20 2.25 -3.20
N GLU A 131 13.20 1.52 -3.67
CA GLU A 131 13.70 1.59 -5.04
C GLU A 131 12.68 1.03 -6.04
N MET A 132 11.91 0.01 -5.65
CA MET A 132 10.90 -0.61 -6.50
C MET A 132 9.68 0.30 -6.72
N CYS A 133 9.16 0.92 -5.66
CA CYS A 133 7.88 1.64 -5.80
C CYS A 133 7.79 2.98 -5.04
N GLY A 134 8.83 3.36 -4.28
CA GLY A 134 8.78 4.51 -3.38
C GLY A 134 8.16 4.15 -2.02
N GLN A 135 7.93 5.16 -1.20
CA GLN A 135 7.36 5.00 0.15
C GLN A 135 5.87 5.36 0.14
N VAL A 136 5.10 4.64 0.95
CA VAL A 136 3.68 4.91 1.18
C VAL A 136 3.52 5.66 2.50
N ILE A 137 3.61 6.99 2.45
CA ILE A 137 3.58 7.86 3.64
C ILE A 137 2.14 8.29 3.94
N TYR A 138 1.79 8.22 5.21
CA TYR A 138 0.54 8.72 5.78
C TYR A 138 0.83 9.97 6.61
N PRO A 139 0.70 11.16 6.02
CA PRO A 139 0.88 12.41 6.75
C PRO A 139 -0.35 12.73 7.61
N ALA A 140 -0.13 13.45 8.69
CA ALA A 140 -1.18 14.00 9.53
C ALA A 140 -0.90 15.48 9.82
N ALA A 141 -1.96 16.28 10.00
CA ALA A 141 -1.85 17.69 10.33
C ALA A 141 -3.11 18.17 11.05
N VAL A 142 -3.04 19.30 11.71
CA VAL A 142 -4.20 20.00 12.28
C VAL A 142 -4.81 20.93 11.23
N LEU A 143 -6.12 21.09 11.23
CA LEU A 143 -6.80 22.05 10.35
C LEU A 143 -6.74 23.45 10.94
N LYS A 144 -6.54 24.49 10.12
CA LYS A 144 -6.51 25.91 10.53
C LYS A 144 -7.80 26.36 11.20
N ASN A 145 -8.94 25.80 10.80
CA ASN A 145 -10.27 26.11 11.32
C ASN A 145 -10.76 25.07 12.34
N ALA A 146 -9.87 24.27 12.93
CA ALA A 146 -10.24 23.30 13.96
C ALA A 146 -10.88 24.03 15.16
N PRO A 147 -12.12 23.66 15.58
CA PRO A 147 -12.79 24.33 16.69
C PRO A 147 -12.11 24.10 18.05
N ASN A 148 -11.30 23.04 18.15
CA ASN A 148 -10.52 22.64 19.33
C ASN A 148 -9.05 22.42 18.94
N ALA A 149 -8.39 23.45 18.42
CA ALA A 149 -7.02 23.33 17.87
C ALA A 149 -6.00 22.79 18.90
N ASP A 150 -6.07 23.21 20.17
CA ASP A 150 -5.16 22.73 21.20
C ASP A 150 -5.35 21.24 21.49
N ALA A 151 -6.58 20.76 21.53
CA ALA A 151 -6.85 19.33 21.67
C ALA A 151 -6.41 18.53 20.45
N ALA A 152 -6.58 19.05 19.24
CA ALA A 152 -6.09 18.45 18.00
C ALA A 152 -4.56 18.33 17.97
N LYS A 153 -3.84 19.39 18.40
CA LYS A 153 -2.39 19.39 18.54
C LYS A 153 -1.91 18.38 19.58
N ALA A 154 -2.58 18.32 20.74
CA ALA A 154 -2.28 17.35 21.78
C ALA A 154 -2.50 15.90 21.28
N PHE A 155 -3.56 15.65 20.52
CA PHE A 155 -3.82 14.35 19.93
C PHE A 155 -2.78 13.99 18.85
N LEU A 156 -2.41 14.94 17.98
CA LEU A 156 -1.36 14.73 16.99
C LEU A 156 0.00 14.41 17.66
N ALA A 157 0.32 15.07 18.77
CA ALA A 157 1.51 14.75 19.56
C ALA A 157 1.43 13.34 20.20
N TYR A 158 0.25 12.93 20.69
CA TYR A 158 0.04 11.58 21.20
C TYR A 158 0.22 10.52 20.10
N LEU A 159 -0.26 10.75 18.89
CA LEU A 159 -0.08 9.82 17.76
C LEU A 159 1.38 9.56 17.42
N GLN A 160 2.29 10.47 17.76
CA GLN A 160 3.75 10.32 17.57
C GLN A 160 4.43 9.63 18.77
N SER A 161 3.68 9.24 19.80
CA SER A 161 4.23 8.56 20.98
C SER A 161 4.58 7.09 20.68
N THR A 162 5.49 6.53 21.47
CA THR A 162 5.84 5.10 21.42
C THR A 162 4.60 4.21 21.67
N GLU A 163 3.67 4.66 22.52
CA GLU A 163 2.44 3.93 22.80
C GLU A 163 1.57 3.82 21.55
N ALA A 164 1.35 4.93 20.85
CA ALA A 164 0.60 4.93 19.60
C ALA A 164 1.32 4.13 18.49
N ALA A 165 2.64 4.28 18.37
CA ALA A 165 3.44 3.50 17.42
C ALA A 165 3.28 1.99 17.62
N ASN A 166 3.26 1.52 18.87
CA ASN A 166 3.02 0.12 19.20
C ASN A 166 1.61 -0.36 18.81
N VAL A 167 0.61 0.52 18.83
CA VAL A 167 -0.74 0.19 18.35
C VAL A 167 -0.75 0.08 16.84
N PHE A 168 -0.15 1.02 16.13
CA PHE A 168 -0.07 1.02 14.67
C PHE A 168 0.71 -0.19 14.13
N ALA A 169 1.81 -0.56 14.80
CA ALA A 169 2.61 -1.73 14.42
C ALA A 169 1.80 -3.05 14.44
N LYS A 170 0.83 -3.17 15.35
CA LYS A 170 -0.02 -4.38 15.44
C LYS A 170 -0.90 -4.60 14.20
N VAL A 171 -1.14 -3.58 13.41
CA VAL A 171 -1.98 -3.64 12.22
C VAL A 171 -1.18 -3.41 10.91
N GLY A 172 0.16 -3.49 11.00
CA GLY A 172 1.02 -3.49 9.82
C GLY A 172 1.58 -2.13 9.40
N PHE A 173 1.38 -1.05 10.18
CA PHE A 173 2.05 0.24 9.93
C PHE A 173 3.41 0.32 10.62
N THR A 174 4.30 1.12 10.05
CA THR A 174 5.55 1.55 10.68
C THR A 174 5.45 3.03 11.03
N ALA A 175 5.86 3.43 12.22
CA ALA A 175 6.00 4.86 12.57
C ALA A 175 7.24 5.43 11.87
N VAL A 176 7.16 6.69 11.39
CA VAL A 176 8.23 7.40 10.68
C VAL A 176 8.94 8.39 11.61
#